data_7139a3ff307f6a6b969c4e0fa261d481
#
_entry.id   7139a3ff307f6a6b969c4e0fa261d481
#
_cell.length_a   1.000
_cell.length_b   1.000
_cell.length_c   1.000
_cell.angle_alpha   90.00
_cell.angle_beta   90.00
_cell.angle_gamma   90.00
#
_symmetry.space_group_name_H-M   'P 1'
#
loop_
_entity.id
_entity.type
_entity.pdbx_description
1 polymer ?
#
loop_
_entity_poly.entity_id
_entity_poly.type
_entity_poly.pdbx_seq_one_letter_code
_entity_poly.pdbx_strand_id
1 'polypeptide(L)'
;AAALAAAPRLARAEDYPARPVRIAVGFPPGTSSDITARLIAQWLSERLGQQFIVENRPGAGTDNAAESVAHAAPDGYALLWVTQSNAINHTLYQDLNFDFSRDIRPLAGIVSIPTVMIVTPSLPVQTVPEFIAYAKANPGKINMASPGIGSANHVFGELFKMMTGVDLHVPYHGAWFADLFSGQVQVTFNPMPTSLGFIKSGKVRALAVTSATRQAVLPDVPTVAEFVPGYEATAWFGIGVPKDTPADIVDKLNAAINACLAEANNKARLNELGG
;
A
#
# COMPACT_ATOMS: atom_id res chain seq x y z
N ALA A 1 -48.00 -22.00 -25.90
CA ALA A 1 -46.59 -22.03 -25.48
C ALA A 1 -46.40 -21.00 -24.35
N ALA A 2 -46.28 -21.48 -23.08
CA ALA A 2 -45.99 -20.61 -21.95
C ALA A 2 -44.49 -20.49 -21.82
N ALA A 3 -43.96 -19.28 -22.03
CA ALA A 3 -42.58 -18.95 -21.73
C ALA A 3 -42.41 -18.81 -20.17
N LEU A 4 -41.73 -19.75 -19.55
CA LEU A 4 -41.26 -19.59 -18.17
C LEU A 4 -40.17 -18.51 -18.20
N ALA A 5 -40.52 -17.34 -17.66
CA ALA A 5 -39.53 -16.31 -17.33
C ALA A 5 -38.66 -16.82 -16.16
N ALA A 6 -37.42 -17.17 -16.44
CA ALA A 6 -36.42 -17.45 -15.40
C ALA A 6 -36.11 -16.15 -14.65
N ALA A 7 -36.68 -15.96 -13.46
CA ALA A 7 -36.31 -14.89 -12.58
C ALA A 7 -34.81 -15.05 -12.21
N PRO A 8 -34.00 -13.97 -12.23
CA PRO A 8 -32.64 -14.04 -11.76
C PRO A 8 -32.64 -14.45 -10.28
N ARG A 9 -32.00 -15.59 -9.97
CA ARG A 9 -31.73 -15.97 -8.59
C ARG A 9 -30.75 -14.94 -8.03
N LEU A 10 -31.25 -14.04 -7.18
CA LEU A 10 -30.41 -13.24 -6.32
C LEU A 10 -29.59 -14.21 -5.47
N ALA A 11 -28.28 -14.20 -5.61
CA ALA A 11 -27.37 -14.97 -4.77
C ALA A 11 -27.63 -14.58 -3.32
N ARG A 12 -28.09 -15.53 -2.50
CA ARG A 12 -28.24 -15.32 -1.07
C ARG A 12 -26.87 -15.44 -0.40
N ALA A 13 -26.61 -14.59 0.61
CA ALA A 13 -25.36 -14.63 1.39
C ALA A 13 -25.09 -15.99 2.04
N GLU A 14 -26.13 -16.80 2.29
CA GLU A 14 -25.98 -18.15 2.82
C GLU A 14 -25.17 -19.07 1.90
N ASP A 15 -25.29 -18.91 0.57
CA ASP A 15 -24.58 -19.70 -0.44
C ASP A 15 -23.28 -19.03 -0.94
N TYR A 16 -22.95 -17.82 -0.50
CA TYR A 16 -21.73 -17.10 -0.90
C TYR A 16 -20.55 -17.49 0.01
N PRO A 17 -19.33 -17.72 -0.54
CA PRO A 17 -19.02 -17.89 -1.96
C PRO A 17 -19.31 -19.33 -2.44
N ALA A 18 -19.95 -19.49 -3.60
CA ALA A 18 -20.23 -20.79 -4.24
C ALA A 18 -19.22 -21.14 -5.36
N ARG A 19 -18.32 -20.22 -5.69
CA ARG A 19 -17.26 -20.34 -6.70
C ARG A 19 -16.05 -19.52 -6.31
N PRO A 20 -14.90 -19.66 -7.00
CA PRO A 20 -13.70 -18.89 -6.70
C PRO A 20 -13.92 -17.38 -6.75
N VAL A 21 -13.32 -16.67 -5.80
CA VAL A 21 -13.32 -15.21 -5.67
C VAL A 21 -11.97 -14.67 -6.11
N ARG A 22 -11.93 -13.62 -6.92
CA ARG A 22 -10.71 -12.98 -7.40
C ARG A 22 -10.36 -11.76 -6.57
N ILE A 23 -9.07 -11.59 -6.24
CA ILE A 23 -8.53 -10.38 -5.62
C ILE A 23 -7.57 -9.75 -6.62
N ALA A 24 -7.97 -8.63 -7.22
CA ALA A 24 -7.13 -7.89 -8.16
C ALA A 24 -6.11 -7.05 -7.38
N VAL A 25 -4.82 -7.24 -7.68
CA VAL A 25 -3.68 -6.54 -7.07
C VAL A 25 -2.97 -5.70 -8.12
N GLY A 26 -2.89 -4.39 -7.94
CA GLY A 26 -2.30 -3.44 -8.89
C GLY A 26 -0.76 -3.42 -8.94
N PHE A 27 -0.11 -4.38 -8.30
CA PHE A 27 1.36 -4.48 -8.22
C PHE A 27 1.87 -5.80 -8.79
N PRO A 28 3.15 -5.84 -9.25
CA PRO A 28 3.78 -7.07 -9.68
C PRO A 28 3.83 -8.14 -8.58
N PRO A 29 3.91 -9.43 -8.96
CA PRO A 29 4.16 -10.52 -8.00
C PRO A 29 5.44 -10.31 -7.19
N GLY A 30 5.43 -10.75 -5.92
CA GLY A 30 6.57 -10.66 -5.00
C GLY A 30 6.74 -9.31 -4.30
N THR A 31 5.88 -8.33 -4.58
CA THR A 31 5.82 -7.08 -3.81
C THR A 31 5.13 -7.30 -2.45
N SER A 32 5.31 -6.36 -1.51
CA SER A 32 4.62 -6.42 -0.21
C SER A 32 3.10 -6.53 -0.38
N SER A 33 2.52 -5.81 -1.35
CA SER A 33 1.10 -5.90 -1.68
C SER A 33 0.68 -7.30 -2.11
N ASP A 34 1.44 -7.92 -3.00
CA ASP A 34 1.16 -9.27 -3.50
C ASP A 34 1.28 -10.33 -2.40
N ILE A 35 2.38 -10.28 -1.63
CA ILE A 35 2.63 -11.23 -0.53
C ILE A 35 1.52 -11.15 0.51
N THR A 36 1.15 -9.93 0.94
CA THR A 36 0.10 -9.74 1.94
C THR A 36 -1.27 -10.12 1.39
N ALA A 37 -1.58 -9.79 0.13
CA ALA A 37 -2.84 -10.20 -0.51
C ALA A 37 -2.97 -11.72 -0.59
N ARG A 38 -1.90 -12.46 -0.92
CA ARG A 38 -1.89 -13.94 -0.94
C ARG A 38 -2.10 -14.54 0.44
N LEU A 39 -1.53 -13.94 1.48
CA LEU A 39 -1.74 -14.37 2.86
C LEU A 39 -3.22 -14.24 3.26
N ILE A 40 -3.83 -13.09 2.98
CA ILE A 40 -5.27 -12.87 3.24
C ILE A 40 -6.13 -13.80 2.37
N ALA A 41 -5.78 -13.98 1.10
CA ALA A 41 -6.49 -14.90 0.20
C ALA A 41 -6.49 -16.34 0.71
N GLN A 42 -5.36 -16.81 1.22
CA GLN A 42 -5.24 -18.13 1.84
C GLN A 42 -6.19 -18.26 3.05
N TRP A 43 -6.15 -17.31 3.98
CA TRP A 43 -7.01 -17.34 5.18
C TRP A 43 -8.49 -17.30 4.84
N LEU A 44 -8.88 -16.48 3.86
CA LEU A 44 -10.26 -16.42 3.39
C LEU A 44 -10.67 -17.74 2.73
N SER A 45 -9.79 -18.38 1.98
CA SER A 45 -10.07 -19.67 1.34
C SER A 45 -10.31 -20.77 2.38
N GLU A 46 -9.46 -20.83 3.40
CA GLU A 46 -9.60 -21.80 4.50
C GLU A 46 -10.89 -21.57 5.30
N ARG A 47 -11.25 -20.30 5.53
CA ARG A 47 -12.39 -19.93 6.36
C ARG A 47 -13.73 -20.03 5.64
N LEU A 48 -13.79 -19.71 4.36
CA LEU A 48 -15.03 -19.63 3.59
C LEU A 48 -15.23 -20.83 2.66
N GLY A 49 -14.29 -21.76 2.58
CA GLY A 49 -14.42 -23.01 1.85
C GLY A 49 -14.38 -22.88 0.32
N GLN A 50 -14.01 -21.72 -0.20
CA GLN A 50 -13.84 -21.47 -1.64
C GLN A 50 -12.50 -20.79 -1.90
N GLN A 51 -11.93 -20.98 -3.10
CA GLN A 51 -10.65 -20.38 -3.47
C GLN A 51 -10.74 -18.86 -3.58
N PHE A 52 -9.87 -18.14 -2.89
CA PHE A 52 -9.59 -16.72 -3.13
C PHE A 52 -8.29 -16.62 -3.93
N ILE A 53 -8.37 -16.10 -5.15
CA ILE A 53 -7.28 -16.13 -6.11
C ILE A 53 -6.74 -14.72 -6.33
N VAL A 54 -5.44 -14.51 -6.08
CA VAL A 54 -4.77 -13.23 -6.35
C VAL A 54 -4.43 -13.14 -7.82
N GLU A 55 -4.93 -12.10 -8.48
CA GLU A 55 -4.60 -11.72 -9.86
C GLU A 55 -3.80 -10.41 -9.87
N ASN A 56 -2.54 -10.47 -10.29
CA ASN A 56 -1.73 -9.28 -10.44
C ASN A 56 -2.08 -8.57 -11.76
N ARG A 57 -2.50 -7.29 -11.66
CA ARG A 57 -2.81 -6.40 -12.78
C ARG A 57 -2.05 -5.09 -12.65
N PRO A 58 -0.72 -5.11 -12.81
CA PRO A 58 0.11 -3.92 -12.66
C PRO A 58 -0.13 -2.93 -13.80
N GLY A 59 0.27 -1.69 -13.58
CA GLY A 59 0.21 -0.60 -14.55
C GLY A 59 -0.70 0.54 -14.14
N ALA A 60 -0.54 1.69 -14.79
CA ALA A 60 -1.26 2.93 -14.52
C ALA A 60 -1.33 3.28 -13.02
N GLY A 61 -0.21 3.12 -12.29
CA GLY A 61 -0.18 3.44 -10.85
C GLY A 61 -1.12 2.60 -9.98
N THR A 62 -1.53 1.40 -10.39
CA THR A 62 -2.52 0.48 -9.81
C THR A 62 -3.94 0.57 -10.40
N ASP A 63 -4.21 1.55 -11.27
CA ASP A 63 -5.56 1.81 -11.78
C ASP A 63 -6.09 0.70 -12.69
N ASN A 64 -5.22 -0.04 -13.39
CA ASN A 64 -5.64 -1.23 -14.15
C ASN A 64 -6.40 -2.26 -13.30
N ALA A 65 -5.95 -2.48 -12.06
CA ALA A 65 -6.63 -3.36 -11.12
C ALA A 65 -7.93 -2.74 -10.61
N ALA A 66 -7.90 -1.46 -10.23
CA ALA A 66 -9.04 -0.74 -9.70
C ALA A 66 -10.17 -0.62 -10.72
N GLU A 67 -9.88 -0.25 -11.97
CA GLU A 67 -10.83 -0.18 -13.07
C GLU A 67 -11.49 -1.54 -13.35
N SER A 68 -10.68 -2.63 -13.34
CA SER A 68 -11.19 -3.98 -13.57
C SER A 68 -12.20 -4.45 -12.52
N VAL A 69 -12.12 -3.91 -11.30
CA VAL A 69 -13.06 -4.22 -10.21
C VAL A 69 -14.22 -3.25 -10.23
N ALA A 70 -13.98 -1.96 -10.48
CA ALA A 70 -15.05 -0.95 -10.57
C ALA A 70 -16.12 -1.33 -11.62
N HIS A 71 -15.70 -1.95 -12.73
CA HIS A 71 -16.59 -2.41 -13.80
C HIS A 71 -17.04 -3.88 -13.68
N ALA A 72 -16.63 -4.58 -12.60
CA ALA A 72 -17.07 -5.96 -12.40
C ALA A 72 -18.51 -6.02 -11.89
N ALA A 73 -19.14 -7.21 -12.07
CA ALA A 73 -20.45 -7.46 -11.47
C ALA A 73 -20.38 -7.28 -9.94
N PRO A 74 -21.34 -6.59 -9.32
CA PRO A 74 -21.37 -6.36 -7.88
C PRO A 74 -21.92 -7.58 -7.12
N ASP A 75 -21.36 -8.76 -7.36
CA ASP A 75 -21.78 -10.03 -6.82
C ASP A 75 -20.81 -10.63 -5.76
N GLY A 76 -19.79 -9.83 -5.37
CA GLY A 76 -18.79 -10.21 -4.39
C GLY A 76 -17.66 -11.10 -4.90
N TYR A 77 -17.63 -11.48 -6.18
CA TYR A 77 -16.59 -12.36 -6.74
C TYR A 77 -15.40 -11.63 -7.34
N ALA A 78 -15.42 -10.29 -7.35
CA ALA A 78 -14.28 -9.44 -7.69
C ALA A 78 -13.98 -8.50 -6.53
N LEU A 79 -12.81 -8.65 -5.92
CA LEU A 79 -12.31 -7.81 -4.85
C LEU A 79 -11.11 -7.01 -5.35
N LEU A 80 -10.95 -5.79 -4.86
CA LEU A 80 -9.77 -4.96 -5.09
C LEU A 80 -8.87 -5.00 -3.86
N TRP A 81 -7.60 -5.30 -4.05
CA TRP A 81 -6.58 -4.97 -3.07
C TRP A 81 -6.29 -3.49 -3.12
N VAL A 82 -6.78 -2.78 -2.14
CA VAL A 82 -6.72 -1.31 -2.05
C VAL A 82 -5.43 -0.89 -1.37
N THR A 83 -4.81 0.15 -1.92
CA THR A 83 -3.65 0.82 -1.32
C THR A 83 -3.86 2.34 -1.37
N GLN A 84 -2.99 3.08 -0.68
CA GLN A 84 -2.99 4.54 -0.75
C GLN A 84 -2.85 5.08 -2.19
N SER A 85 -2.20 4.33 -3.11
CA SER A 85 -2.06 4.74 -4.51
C SER A 85 -3.41 4.92 -5.20
N ASN A 86 -4.40 4.07 -4.88
CA ASN A 86 -5.73 4.21 -5.47
C ASN A 86 -6.42 5.52 -5.04
N ALA A 87 -6.24 5.93 -3.78
CA ALA A 87 -6.77 7.20 -3.28
C ALA A 87 -6.00 8.41 -3.86
N ILE A 88 -4.68 8.29 -4.01
CA ILE A 88 -3.83 9.32 -4.60
C ILE A 88 -4.17 9.52 -6.09
N ASN A 89 -4.30 8.44 -6.84
CA ASN A 89 -4.55 8.45 -8.28
C ASN A 89 -5.90 9.12 -8.62
N HIS A 90 -6.90 8.98 -7.77
CA HIS A 90 -8.18 9.66 -7.92
C HIS A 90 -8.04 11.19 -8.06
N THR A 91 -7.02 11.78 -7.43
CA THR A 91 -6.73 13.23 -7.53
C THR A 91 -5.63 13.54 -8.55
N LEU A 92 -4.70 12.60 -8.74
CA LEU A 92 -3.52 12.80 -9.58
C LEU A 92 -3.83 12.68 -11.08
N TYR A 93 -4.73 11.77 -11.47
CA TYR A 93 -5.11 11.53 -12.85
C TYR A 93 -6.52 12.05 -13.13
N GLN A 94 -6.67 12.88 -14.18
CA GLN A 94 -7.95 13.53 -14.51
C GLN A 94 -8.83 12.70 -15.45
N ASP A 95 -8.24 11.79 -16.22
CA ASP A 95 -8.93 11.04 -17.29
C ASP A 95 -9.08 9.55 -16.93
N LEU A 96 -9.57 9.24 -15.71
CA LEU A 96 -9.89 7.88 -15.32
C LEU A 96 -11.29 7.49 -15.80
N ASN A 97 -11.44 6.27 -16.34
CA ASN A 97 -12.74 5.72 -16.77
C ASN A 97 -13.63 5.28 -15.58
N PHE A 98 -13.18 5.49 -14.36
CA PHE A 98 -13.89 5.17 -13.11
C PHE A 98 -13.56 6.21 -12.04
N ASP A 99 -14.37 6.27 -11.01
CA ASP A 99 -14.14 7.11 -9.82
C ASP A 99 -13.93 6.19 -8.62
N PHE A 100 -12.69 6.14 -8.11
CA PHE A 100 -12.34 5.25 -7.00
C PHE A 100 -13.24 5.44 -5.77
N SER A 101 -13.54 6.70 -5.41
CA SER A 101 -14.31 7.02 -4.22
C SER A 101 -15.80 6.71 -4.38
N ARG A 102 -16.31 6.73 -5.64
CA ARG A 102 -17.71 6.46 -5.96
C ARG A 102 -17.95 4.98 -6.27
N ASP A 103 -17.04 4.34 -7.03
CA ASP A 103 -17.29 3.04 -7.67
C ASP A 103 -16.74 1.86 -6.86
N ILE A 104 -15.85 2.11 -5.89
CA ILE A 104 -15.30 1.10 -4.98
C ILE A 104 -15.80 1.36 -3.55
N ARG A 105 -16.52 0.38 -3.01
CA ARG A 105 -16.94 0.39 -1.60
C ARG A 105 -15.82 -0.21 -0.75
N PRO A 106 -15.28 0.51 0.26
CA PRO A 106 -14.34 -0.05 1.22
C PRO A 106 -14.98 -1.24 1.98
N LEU A 107 -14.22 -2.32 2.11
CA LEU A 107 -14.68 -3.53 2.80
C LEU A 107 -13.99 -3.69 4.16
N ALA A 108 -12.66 -3.67 4.19
CA ALA A 108 -11.87 -3.79 5.41
C ALA A 108 -10.48 -3.18 5.24
N GLY A 109 -9.94 -2.54 6.29
CA GLY A 109 -8.53 -2.29 6.44
C GLY A 109 -7.81 -3.57 6.87
N ILE A 110 -6.65 -3.86 6.29
CA ILE A 110 -5.89 -5.08 6.56
C ILE A 110 -4.70 -4.77 7.46
N VAL A 111 -3.85 -3.85 7.05
CA VAL A 111 -2.60 -3.56 7.72
C VAL A 111 -2.10 -2.16 7.39
N SER A 112 -1.48 -1.53 8.38
CA SER A 112 -0.71 -0.29 8.24
C SER A 112 0.78 -0.65 8.22
N ILE A 113 1.51 -0.16 7.23
CA ILE A 113 2.93 -0.46 7.04
C ILE A 113 3.74 0.80 7.31
N PRO A 114 4.50 0.84 8.42
CA PRO A 114 5.38 1.95 8.68
C PRO A 114 6.40 2.13 7.55
N THR A 115 6.70 3.38 7.26
CA THR A 115 7.71 3.78 6.29
C THR A 115 8.87 4.43 7.03
N VAL A 116 10.06 4.32 6.48
CA VAL A 116 11.29 4.89 7.05
C VAL A 116 11.98 5.78 6.03
N MET A 117 12.38 6.97 6.46
CA MET A 117 13.27 7.84 5.71
C MET A 117 14.69 7.30 5.81
N ILE A 118 15.22 6.79 4.73
CA ILE A 118 16.58 6.25 4.64
C ILE A 118 17.43 7.05 3.68
N VAL A 119 18.71 7.15 3.99
CA VAL A 119 19.70 7.85 3.16
C VAL A 119 20.88 6.93 2.84
N THR A 120 21.59 7.25 1.73
CA THR A 120 22.88 6.62 1.44
C THR A 120 23.89 6.95 2.55
N PRO A 121 24.74 6.00 2.98
CA PRO A 121 25.77 6.26 4.00
C PRO A 121 26.79 7.31 3.61
N SER A 122 26.99 7.56 2.30
CA SER A 122 27.92 8.58 1.80
C SER A 122 27.44 10.02 2.04
N LEU A 123 26.12 10.21 2.33
CA LEU A 123 25.61 11.53 2.67
C LEU A 123 26.05 11.92 4.09
N PRO A 124 26.67 13.08 4.31
CA PRO A 124 27.26 13.48 5.58
C PRO A 124 26.21 14.04 6.57
N VAL A 125 25.14 13.27 6.82
CA VAL A 125 24.05 13.62 7.72
C VAL A 125 23.68 12.43 8.60
N GLN A 126 23.30 12.67 9.87
CA GLN A 126 22.92 11.64 10.84
C GLN A 126 21.49 11.79 11.32
N THR A 127 20.91 12.98 11.15
CA THR A 127 19.59 13.34 11.69
C THR A 127 18.74 14.05 10.65
N VAL A 128 17.41 14.10 10.87
CA VAL A 128 16.48 14.85 10.00
C VAL A 128 16.82 16.35 9.96
N PRO A 129 17.14 17.05 11.06
CA PRO A 129 17.56 18.45 10.99
C PRO A 129 18.83 18.67 10.18
N GLU A 130 19.85 17.80 10.30
CA GLU A 130 21.05 17.86 9.49
C GLU A 130 20.74 17.64 8.01
N PHE A 131 19.86 16.69 7.67
CA PHE A 131 19.41 16.46 6.31
C PHE A 131 18.72 17.70 5.73
N ILE A 132 17.81 18.32 6.48
CA ILE A 132 17.10 19.54 6.05
C ILE A 132 18.12 20.67 5.80
N ALA A 133 19.05 20.89 6.71
CA ALA A 133 20.08 21.91 6.56
C ALA A 133 20.97 21.64 5.35
N TYR A 134 21.39 20.39 5.16
CA TYR A 134 22.21 19.98 4.02
C TYR A 134 21.48 20.15 2.68
N ALA A 135 20.21 19.72 2.60
CA ALA A 135 19.41 19.84 1.39
C ALA A 135 19.16 21.31 1.02
N LYS A 136 18.89 22.19 2.00
CA LYS A 136 18.74 23.64 1.78
C LYS A 136 20.03 24.31 1.32
N ALA A 137 21.19 23.84 1.77
CA ALA A 137 22.48 24.33 1.31
C ALA A 137 22.88 23.80 -0.09
N ASN A 138 22.20 22.76 -0.58
CA ASN A 138 22.48 22.11 -1.85
C ASN A 138 21.21 21.93 -2.69
N PRO A 139 20.50 23.01 -3.07
CA PRO A 139 19.23 22.91 -3.79
C PRO A 139 19.41 22.18 -5.12
N GLY A 140 18.47 21.26 -5.44
CA GLY A 140 18.45 20.47 -6.67
C GLY A 140 19.57 19.42 -6.80
N LYS A 141 20.45 19.24 -5.79
CA LYS A 141 21.54 18.26 -5.83
C LYS A 141 21.23 16.94 -5.11
N ILE A 142 20.13 16.89 -4.39
CA ILE A 142 19.70 15.69 -3.66
C ILE A 142 18.65 14.96 -4.49
N ASN A 143 18.98 13.75 -4.90
CA ASN A 143 18.03 12.86 -5.60
C ASN A 143 17.26 12.03 -4.60
N MET A 144 15.93 12.06 -4.72
CA MET A 144 15.02 11.22 -3.95
C MET A 144 14.49 10.06 -4.81
N ALA A 145 14.76 8.84 -4.41
CA ALA A 145 14.26 7.67 -5.13
C ALA A 145 12.77 7.45 -4.93
N SER A 146 12.09 7.08 -6.02
CA SER A 146 10.70 6.66 -6.03
C SER A 146 10.44 5.65 -7.14
N PRO A 147 9.61 4.61 -6.93
CA PRO A 147 9.23 3.66 -7.97
C PRO A 147 8.30 4.27 -9.05
N GLY A 148 7.80 5.48 -8.84
CA GLY A 148 6.96 6.17 -9.80
C GLY A 148 6.09 7.25 -9.18
N ILE A 149 5.52 8.08 -10.05
CA ILE A 149 4.56 9.14 -9.67
C ILE A 149 3.35 8.49 -9.00
N GLY A 150 2.86 9.08 -7.89
CA GLY A 150 1.70 8.58 -7.14
C GLY A 150 2.01 7.40 -6.21
N SER A 151 3.24 6.85 -6.22
CA SER A 151 3.63 5.85 -5.22
C SER A 151 3.74 6.45 -3.82
N ALA A 152 3.63 5.62 -2.78
CA ALA A 152 3.83 6.06 -1.39
C ALA A 152 5.17 6.78 -1.19
N ASN A 153 6.26 6.19 -1.70
CA ASN A 153 7.60 6.77 -1.63
C ASN A 153 7.64 8.20 -2.20
N HIS A 154 6.97 8.41 -3.35
CA HIS A 154 6.89 9.71 -3.98
C HIS A 154 6.10 10.71 -3.13
N VAL A 155 4.86 10.37 -2.79
CA VAL A 155 3.96 11.29 -2.08
C VAL A 155 4.46 11.64 -0.69
N PHE A 156 5.07 10.69 0.04
CA PHE A 156 5.63 10.93 1.36
C PHE A 156 6.85 11.87 1.28
N GLY A 157 7.67 11.71 0.24
CA GLY A 157 8.77 12.63 -0.02
C GLY A 157 8.28 14.03 -0.44
N GLU A 158 7.27 14.13 -1.30
CA GLU A 158 6.69 15.42 -1.67
C GLU A 158 6.03 16.14 -0.47
N LEU A 159 5.36 15.39 0.43
CA LEU A 159 4.89 15.93 1.70
C LEU A 159 6.04 16.50 2.54
N PHE A 160 7.15 15.76 2.62
CA PHE A 160 8.34 16.24 3.34
C PHE A 160 8.91 17.51 2.70
N LYS A 161 9.03 17.57 1.36
CA LYS A 161 9.45 18.77 0.64
C LYS A 161 8.54 19.96 0.94
N MET A 162 7.24 19.75 0.85
CA MET A 162 6.23 20.80 1.11
C MET A 162 6.34 21.36 2.54
N MET A 163 6.50 20.50 3.53
CA MET A 163 6.52 20.92 4.94
C MET A 163 7.86 21.52 5.37
N THR A 164 8.97 21.15 4.74
CA THR A 164 10.32 21.62 5.12
C THR A 164 10.91 22.66 4.21
N GLY A 165 10.35 22.82 3.00
CA GLY A 165 10.86 23.74 1.98
C GLY A 165 12.20 23.30 1.37
N VAL A 166 12.54 21.98 1.45
CA VAL A 166 13.73 21.45 0.76
C VAL A 166 13.43 21.17 -0.70
N ASP A 167 14.44 21.34 -1.56
CA ASP A 167 14.36 20.99 -2.97
C ASP A 167 15.06 19.63 -3.20
N LEU A 168 14.26 18.61 -3.56
CA LEU A 168 14.73 17.28 -3.88
C LEU A 168 14.34 16.95 -5.32
N HIS A 169 15.31 16.56 -6.12
CA HIS A 169 15.05 16.04 -7.46
C HIS A 169 14.56 14.59 -7.37
N VAL A 170 13.52 14.21 -8.13
CA VAL A 170 12.91 12.88 -8.08
C VAL A 170 13.11 12.15 -9.41
N PRO A 171 14.25 11.48 -9.62
CA PRO A 171 14.39 10.57 -10.75
C PRO A 171 13.57 9.31 -10.51
N TYR A 172 12.79 8.91 -11.51
CA TYR A 172 11.98 7.69 -11.46
C TYR A 172 12.76 6.52 -12.05
N HIS A 173 13.24 5.59 -11.18
CA HIS A 173 14.00 4.41 -11.59
C HIS A 173 13.47 3.13 -10.94
N GLY A 174 13.38 2.05 -11.73
CA GLY A 174 12.93 0.75 -11.21
C GLY A 174 13.90 0.06 -10.24
N ALA A 175 15.23 0.35 -10.35
CA ALA A 175 16.29 -0.29 -9.57
C ALA A 175 16.87 0.62 -8.46
N TRP A 176 16.09 1.52 -7.90
CA TRP A 176 16.51 2.61 -7.01
C TRP A 176 17.30 2.18 -5.75
N PHE A 177 17.21 0.93 -5.27
CA PHE A 177 18.06 0.46 -4.17
C PHE A 177 19.54 0.40 -4.55
N ALA A 178 19.85 -0.05 -5.76
CA ALA A 178 21.23 -0.04 -6.26
C ALA A 178 21.78 1.37 -6.36
N ASP A 179 20.96 2.32 -6.82
CA ASP A 179 21.30 3.74 -6.94
C ASP A 179 21.48 4.40 -5.56
N LEU A 180 20.70 3.98 -4.57
CA LEU A 180 20.85 4.43 -3.18
C LEU A 180 22.16 3.90 -2.55
N PHE A 181 22.52 2.63 -2.82
CA PHE A 181 23.78 2.06 -2.31
C PHE A 181 25.01 2.68 -2.97
N SER A 182 24.93 3.00 -4.26
CA SER A 182 26.02 3.66 -5.00
C SER A 182 26.13 5.16 -4.70
N GLY A 183 25.10 5.75 -4.07
CA GLY A 183 25.02 7.18 -3.80
C GLY A 183 24.58 8.04 -5.00
N GLN A 184 24.09 7.45 -6.10
CA GLN A 184 23.46 8.19 -7.19
C GLN A 184 22.12 8.81 -6.76
N VAL A 185 21.45 8.15 -5.84
CA VAL A 185 20.28 8.66 -5.13
C VAL A 185 20.63 8.79 -3.65
N GLN A 186 20.22 9.89 -3.00
CA GLN A 186 20.63 10.20 -1.64
C GLN A 186 19.59 9.83 -0.57
N VAL A 187 18.31 9.87 -0.90
CA VAL A 187 17.22 9.66 0.07
C VAL A 187 16.05 8.90 -0.55
N THR A 188 15.32 8.17 0.27
CA THR A 188 13.99 7.63 -0.07
C THR A 188 13.15 7.45 1.18
N PHE A 189 11.82 7.47 0.99
CA PHE A 189 10.81 7.12 1.99
C PHE A 189 10.28 5.73 1.64
N ASN A 190 10.78 4.70 2.31
CA ASN A 190 10.55 3.32 1.88
C ASN A 190 9.84 2.48 2.95
N PRO A 191 8.96 1.53 2.56
CA PRO A 191 8.36 0.60 3.52
C PRO A 191 9.42 -0.07 4.39
N MET A 192 9.18 -0.07 5.70
CA MET A 192 10.13 -0.58 6.69
C MET A 192 10.54 -2.04 6.47
N PRO A 193 9.64 -2.99 6.12
CA PRO A 193 10.01 -4.39 5.95
C PRO A 193 11.13 -4.59 4.92
N THR A 194 11.05 -3.89 3.80
CA THR A 194 12.05 -3.99 2.72
C THR A 194 13.34 -3.24 3.04
N SER A 195 13.35 -2.38 4.06
CA SER A 195 14.49 -1.55 4.45
C SER A 195 15.28 -2.14 5.62
N LEU A 196 14.65 -2.92 6.51
CA LEU A 196 15.24 -3.39 7.77
C LEU A 196 16.57 -4.13 7.60
N GLY A 197 16.65 -5.03 6.61
CA GLY A 197 17.87 -5.78 6.34
C GLY A 197 19.03 -4.87 5.93
N PHE A 198 18.76 -3.85 5.14
CA PHE A 198 19.77 -2.88 4.68
C PHE A 198 20.17 -1.90 5.78
N ILE A 199 19.23 -1.51 6.64
CA ILE A 199 19.52 -0.67 7.83
C ILE A 199 20.43 -1.44 8.79
N LYS A 200 20.07 -2.69 9.14
CA LYS A 200 20.85 -3.54 10.06
C LYS A 200 22.25 -3.88 9.54
N SER A 201 22.41 -4.00 8.22
CA SER A 201 23.72 -4.25 7.60
C SER A 201 24.54 -2.98 7.33
N GLY A 202 24.01 -1.79 7.66
CA GLY A 202 24.68 -0.50 7.43
C GLY A 202 24.77 -0.07 5.97
N LYS A 203 24.08 -0.77 5.05
CA LYS A 203 24.02 -0.40 3.63
C LYS A 203 23.23 0.90 3.38
N VAL A 204 22.36 1.26 4.30
CA VAL A 204 21.64 2.54 4.34
C VAL A 204 21.57 3.03 5.78
N ARG A 205 21.35 4.33 5.96
CA ARG A 205 21.11 4.95 7.27
C ARG A 205 19.66 5.34 7.40
N ALA A 206 19.00 4.87 8.47
CA ALA A 206 17.67 5.35 8.85
C ALA A 206 17.79 6.69 9.59
N LEU A 207 17.08 7.71 9.15
CA LEU A 207 17.02 9.01 9.81
C LEU A 207 15.79 9.14 10.70
N ALA A 208 14.63 8.69 10.22
CA ALA A 208 13.38 8.73 10.98
C ALA A 208 12.34 7.79 10.39
N VAL A 209 11.37 7.35 11.21
CA VAL A 209 10.15 6.70 10.74
C VAL A 209 9.09 7.75 10.42
N THR A 210 8.23 7.47 9.45
CA THR A 210 7.21 8.43 8.98
C THR A 210 5.88 8.33 9.72
N SER A 211 5.73 7.30 10.55
CA SER A 211 4.55 7.08 11.41
C SER A 211 4.51 8.08 12.57
N ALA A 212 3.32 8.30 13.14
CA ALA A 212 3.11 9.17 14.29
C ALA A 212 3.91 8.74 15.55
N THR A 213 4.20 7.44 15.66
CA THR A 213 4.94 6.87 16.80
C THR A 213 6.17 6.09 16.33
N ARG A 214 7.19 6.02 17.21
CA ARG A 214 8.39 5.18 16.97
C ARG A 214 8.01 3.71 16.83
N GLN A 215 8.82 2.97 16.11
CA GLN A 215 8.57 1.55 15.81
C GLN A 215 9.44 0.66 16.70
N ALA A 216 8.83 -0.38 17.28
CA ALA A 216 9.51 -1.30 18.18
C ALA A 216 10.70 -2.04 17.54
N VAL A 217 10.67 -2.24 16.22
CA VAL A 217 11.75 -2.88 15.47
C VAL A 217 12.95 -1.97 15.20
N LEU A 218 12.79 -0.64 15.41
CA LEU A 218 13.81 0.40 15.29
C LEU A 218 13.63 1.43 16.43
N PRO A 219 13.81 1.05 17.71
CA PRO A 219 13.42 1.87 18.86
C PRO A 219 14.23 3.18 18.99
N ASP A 220 15.46 3.18 18.49
CA ASP A 220 16.36 4.33 18.52
C ASP A 220 16.12 5.31 17.37
N VAL A 221 15.32 4.92 16.35
CA VAL A 221 15.02 5.78 15.20
C VAL A 221 13.82 6.67 15.55
N PRO A 222 13.98 8.01 15.55
CA PRO A 222 12.91 8.95 15.88
C PRO A 222 11.82 8.96 14.80
N THR A 223 10.70 9.66 15.08
CA THR A 223 9.72 9.99 14.06
C THR A 223 10.11 11.27 13.30
N VAL A 224 9.68 11.40 12.05
CA VAL A 224 9.83 12.67 11.33
C VAL A 224 9.08 13.79 12.06
N ALA A 225 7.94 13.49 12.66
CA ALA A 225 7.12 14.43 13.43
C ALA A 225 7.85 15.08 14.63
N GLU A 226 8.86 14.42 15.21
CA GLU A 226 9.68 14.99 16.27
C GLU A 226 10.48 16.24 15.81
N PHE A 227 10.70 16.38 14.51
CA PHE A 227 11.46 17.49 13.91
C PHE A 227 10.61 18.33 12.93
N VAL A 228 9.56 17.76 12.37
CA VAL A 228 8.64 18.38 11.41
C VAL A 228 7.22 18.19 11.97
N PRO A 229 6.75 19.08 12.86
CA PRO A 229 5.45 18.93 13.51
C PRO A 229 4.30 18.77 12.51
N GLY A 230 3.45 17.77 12.73
CA GLY A 230 2.32 17.45 11.87
C GLY A 230 2.65 16.56 10.66
N TYR A 231 3.91 16.15 10.47
CA TYR A 231 4.25 15.18 9.45
C TYR A 231 3.82 13.78 9.91
N GLU A 232 2.95 13.16 9.13
CA GLU A 232 2.58 11.76 9.28
C GLU A 232 2.31 11.15 7.91
N ALA A 233 2.94 10.02 7.61
CA ALA A 233 2.76 9.30 6.38
C ALA A 233 2.97 7.80 6.60
N THR A 234 1.92 7.02 6.35
CA THR A 234 1.93 5.57 6.56
C THR A 234 1.30 4.88 5.36
N ALA A 235 1.98 3.86 4.84
CA ALA A 235 1.39 3.00 3.83
C ALA A 235 0.34 2.09 4.50
N TRP A 236 -0.70 1.74 3.77
CA TRP A 236 -1.75 0.85 4.27
C TRP A 236 -2.31 0.00 3.15
N PHE A 237 -2.84 -1.16 3.52
CA PHE A 237 -3.54 -2.06 2.64
C PHE A 237 -4.95 -2.32 3.15
N GLY A 238 -5.87 -2.48 2.21
CA GLY A 238 -7.25 -2.81 2.47
C GLY A 238 -7.85 -3.65 1.35
N ILE A 239 -9.11 -3.97 1.49
CA ILE A 239 -9.91 -4.63 0.46
C ILE A 239 -11.14 -3.78 0.20
N GLY A 240 -11.49 -3.65 -1.09
CA GLY A 240 -12.70 -3.03 -1.58
C GLY A 240 -13.46 -3.96 -2.51
N VAL A 241 -14.73 -3.63 -2.73
CA VAL A 241 -15.65 -4.33 -3.63
C VAL A 241 -16.32 -3.32 -4.57
N PRO A 242 -16.92 -3.75 -5.69
CA PRO A 242 -17.79 -2.87 -6.47
C PRO A 242 -18.87 -2.23 -5.58
N LYS A 243 -19.17 -0.96 -5.81
CA LYS A 243 -20.07 -0.13 -4.98
C LYS A 243 -21.39 -0.80 -4.62
N ASP A 244 -22.04 -1.43 -5.60
CA ASP A 244 -23.40 -1.96 -5.45
C ASP A 244 -23.41 -3.43 -4.98
N THR A 245 -22.28 -3.93 -4.44
CA THR A 245 -22.22 -5.27 -3.84
C THR A 245 -23.21 -5.38 -2.69
N PRO A 246 -24.06 -6.43 -2.65
CA PRO A 246 -25.08 -6.62 -1.63
C PRO A 246 -24.51 -6.55 -0.20
N ALA A 247 -25.27 -5.90 0.69
CA ALA A 247 -24.80 -5.65 2.06
C ALA A 247 -24.48 -6.93 2.84
N ASP A 248 -25.27 -7.98 2.66
CA ASP A 248 -25.09 -9.28 3.29
C ASP A 248 -23.77 -9.96 2.86
N ILE A 249 -23.36 -9.82 1.60
CA ILE A 249 -22.06 -10.29 1.11
C ILE A 249 -20.92 -9.46 1.70
N VAL A 250 -21.09 -8.13 1.75
CA VAL A 250 -20.11 -7.21 2.35
C VAL A 250 -19.90 -7.55 3.82
N ASP A 251 -20.99 -7.73 4.57
CA ASP A 251 -20.95 -8.04 6.00
C ASP A 251 -20.29 -9.40 6.26
N LYS A 252 -20.60 -10.42 5.45
CA LYS A 252 -19.97 -11.75 5.54
C LYS A 252 -18.46 -11.69 5.29
N LEU A 253 -18.04 -11.01 4.23
CA LEU A 253 -16.61 -10.82 3.91
C LEU A 253 -15.89 -10.01 4.99
N ASN A 254 -16.49 -8.89 5.43
CA ASN A 254 -15.92 -8.06 6.49
C ASN A 254 -15.74 -8.85 7.78
N ALA A 255 -16.77 -9.62 8.21
CA ALA A 255 -16.68 -10.47 9.38
C ALA A 255 -15.59 -11.55 9.26
N ALA A 256 -15.46 -12.19 8.07
CA ALA A 256 -14.42 -13.18 7.82
C ALA A 256 -13.02 -12.58 7.90
N ILE A 257 -12.81 -11.40 7.28
CA ILE A 257 -11.52 -10.68 7.31
C ILE A 257 -11.17 -10.28 8.75
N ASN A 258 -12.09 -9.66 9.48
CA ASN A 258 -11.84 -9.24 10.86
C ASN A 258 -11.53 -10.42 11.78
N ALA A 259 -12.19 -11.56 11.58
CA ALA A 259 -11.89 -12.78 12.31
C ALA A 259 -10.49 -13.31 12.00
N CYS A 260 -10.07 -13.31 10.72
CA CYS A 260 -8.69 -13.64 10.33
C CYS A 260 -7.67 -12.71 10.99
N LEU A 261 -7.93 -11.41 10.98
CA LEU A 261 -7.03 -10.40 11.57
C LEU A 261 -6.97 -10.49 13.11
N ALA A 262 -8.01 -11.02 13.76
CA ALA A 262 -8.04 -11.19 15.21
C ALA A 262 -7.18 -12.38 15.70
N GLU A 263 -6.89 -13.35 14.84
CA GLU A 263 -6.13 -14.54 15.20
C GLU A 263 -4.66 -14.21 15.49
N ALA A 264 -4.11 -14.73 16.60
CA ALA A 264 -2.75 -14.40 17.04
C ALA A 264 -1.67 -14.77 16.01
N ASN A 265 -1.81 -15.95 15.38
CA ASN A 265 -0.87 -16.41 14.34
C ASN A 265 -0.87 -15.48 13.13
N ASN A 266 -2.04 -14.99 12.73
CA ASN A 266 -2.20 -14.11 11.58
C ASN A 266 -1.62 -12.72 11.87
N LYS A 267 -1.84 -12.20 13.09
CA LYS A 267 -1.17 -10.97 13.56
C LYS A 267 0.34 -11.11 13.54
N ALA A 268 0.88 -12.23 14.05
CA ALA A 268 2.32 -12.48 14.03
C ALA A 268 2.87 -12.47 12.61
N ARG A 269 2.19 -13.12 11.66
CA ARG A 269 2.58 -13.14 10.24
C ARG A 269 2.55 -11.75 9.60
N LEU A 270 1.53 -10.94 9.88
CA LEU A 270 1.47 -9.55 9.40
C LEU A 270 2.60 -8.71 9.99
N ASN A 271 2.88 -8.87 11.30
CA ASN A 271 3.99 -8.18 11.96
C ASN A 271 5.36 -8.58 11.37
N GLU A 272 5.58 -9.87 11.03
CA GLU A 272 6.78 -10.34 10.33
C GLU A 272 6.94 -9.66 8.95
N LEU A 273 5.83 -9.35 8.29
CA LEU A 273 5.78 -8.58 7.05
C LEU A 273 5.87 -7.07 7.29
N GLY A 274 5.98 -6.63 8.56
CA GLY A 274 6.21 -5.26 8.97
C GLY A 274 4.96 -4.40 9.11
N GLY A 275 3.84 -5.02 9.32
CA GLY A 275 2.55 -4.37 9.59
C GLY A 275 2.23 -4.26 11.07
#